data_f41d1cca0d3fdacd00aacf40857c7ca8
#
_entry.id   f41d1cca0d3fdacd00aacf40857c7ca8
#
_cell.length_a   1.000
_cell.length_b   1.000
_cell.length_c   1.000
_cell.angle_alpha   90.00
_cell.angle_beta   90.00
_cell.angle_gamma   90.00
#
_symmetry.space_group_name_H-M   'P 1'
#
loop_
_entity.id
_entity.type
_entity.pdbx_description
1 polymer ?
#
loop_
_entity_poly.entity_id
_entity_poly.type
_entity_poly.pdbx_seq_one_letter_code
_entity_poly.pdbx_strand_id
1 'polypeptide(L)'
;LPICIAATLEKKVHIVLSDSGTSLQPFVDMFHNNPDYDDDLIINGQQAIEMVGNNAVLVVVDVNKPSITDCPELLRLCKSIVVFDHHRQGTEVIENATLSYVEAYASSTCEMVSEMLQYIGENIKIKNIEADCMYSGIMIDTNNFMTKTGVRTFEAAAFLRRNGADV
;
A
#
# COMPACT_ATOMS: atom_id res chain seq x y z
N LEU A 1 0.91 3.72 -2.72
CA LEU A 1 2.09 3.69 -3.58
C LEU A 1 1.78 3.22 -5.01
N PRO A 2 1.28 1.99 -5.26
CA PRO A 2 1.05 1.52 -6.62
C PRO A 2 0.12 2.41 -7.43
N ILE A 3 -0.93 2.96 -6.83
CA ILE A 3 -1.90 3.83 -7.51
C ILE A 3 -1.21 5.08 -8.06
N CYS A 4 -0.45 5.79 -7.24
CA CYS A 4 0.25 7.02 -7.64
C CYS A 4 1.27 6.76 -8.76
N ILE A 5 2.03 5.66 -8.65
CA ILE A 5 3.04 5.28 -9.64
C ILE A 5 2.37 4.82 -10.93
N ALA A 6 1.34 3.98 -10.85
CA ALA A 6 0.64 3.46 -12.01
C ALA A 6 -0.01 4.58 -12.83
N ALA A 7 -0.64 5.56 -12.17
CA ALA A 7 -1.19 6.73 -12.82
C ALA A 7 -0.12 7.53 -13.57
N THR A 8 1.07 7.70 -12.98
CA THR A 8 2.19 8.41 -13.61
C THR A 8 2.76 7.64 -14.81
N LEU A 9 2.76 6.31 -14.76
CA LEU A 9 3.29 5.44 -15.82
C LEU A 9 2.23 4.98 -16.82
N GLU A 10 1.00 5.46 -16.71
CA GLU A 10 -0.16 5.02 -17.52
C GLU A 10 -0.36 3.49 -17.47
N LYS A 11 -0.21 2.91 -16.30
CA LYS A 11 -0.39 1.47 -16.04
C LYS A 11 -1.68 1.24 -15.27
N LYS A 12 -2.35 0.13 -15.58
CA LYS A 12 -3.49 -0.32 -14.81
C LYS A 12 -3.05 -0.88 -13.46
N VAL A 13 -3.77 -0.57 -12.41
CA VAL A 13 -3.52 -1.03 -11.05
C VAL A 13 -4.79 -1.58 -10.44
N HIS A 14 -4.65 -2.61 -9.62
CA HIS A 14 -5.72 -3.16 -8.80
C HIS A 14 -5.24 -3.31 -7.36
N ILE A 15 -6.16 -3.11 -6.42
CA ILE A 15 -5.97 -3.43 -5.00
C ILE A 15 -6.70 -4.73 -4.75
N VAL A 16 -5.96 -5.75 -4.32
CA VAL A 16 -6.55 -7.06 -3.99
C VAL A 16 -6.86 -7.08 -2.51
N LEU A 17 -8.13 -7.25 -2.18
CA LEU A 17 -8.59 -7.42 -0.81
C LEU A 17 -9.37 -8.73 -0.70
N SER A 18 -9.08 -9.55 0.30
CA SER A 18 -9.99 -10.59 0.77
C SER A 18 -11.21 -9.90 1.40
N ASP A 19 -12.17 -10.62 1.92
CA ASP A 19 -13.37 -10.00 2.50
C ASP A 19 -13.04 -8.76 3.34
N SER A 20 -13.45 -7.60 2.83
CA SER A 20 -13.28 -6.34 3.54
C SER A 20 -14.12 -6.40 4.81
N GLY A 21 -13.48 -6.66 5.93
CA GLY A 21 -14.14 -6.52 7.24
C GLY A 21 -14.81 -5.16 7.35
N THR A 22 -15.85 -5.05 8.13
CA THR A 22 -16.66 -3.83 8.30
C THR A 22 -15.84 -2.55 8.55
N SER A 23 -14.61 -2.69 9.03
CA SER A 23 -13.67 -1.58 9.30
C SER A 23 -13.07 -0.96 8.03
N LEU A 24 -12.93 -1.70 6.95
CA LEU A 24 -12.36 -1.20 5.67
C LEU A 24 -13.43 -0.69 4.71
N GLN A 25 -14.69 -1.05 4.92
CA GLN A 25 -15.79 -0.68 4.03
C GLN A 25 -15.87 0.83 3.76
N PRO A 26 -15.73 1.73 4.74
CA PRO A 26 -15.75 3.17 4.46
C PRO A 26 -14.67 3.61 3.47
N PHE A 27 -13.47 3.04 3.54
CA PHE A 27 -12.38 3.34 2.60
C PHE A 27 -12.70 2.79 1.20
N VAL A 28 -13.21 1.56 1.11
CA VAL A 28 -13.65 0.95 -0.15
C VAL A 28 -14.71 1.83 -0.81
N ASP A 29 -15.72 2.28 -0.06
CA ASP A 29 -16.79 3.13 -0.54
C ASP A 29 -16.29 4.50 -1.03
N MET A 30 -15.26 5.06 -0.38
CA MET A 30 -14.63 6.31 -0.82
C MET A 30 -14.01 6.19 -2.22
N PHE A 31 -13.36 5.07 -2.54
CA PHE A 31 -12.81 4.84 -3.88
C PHE A 31 -13.90 4.54 -4.90
N HIS A 32 -14.87 3.69 -4.59
CA HIS A 32 -15.98 3.35 -5.49
C HIS A 32 -16.86 4.56 -5.85
N ASN A 33 -17.04 5.50 -4.94
CA ASN A 33 -17.84 6.69 -5.18
C ASN A 33 -17.05 7.85 -5.81
N ASN A 34 -15.79 7.65 -6.13
CA ASN A 34 -14.91 8.69 -6.67
C ASN A 34 -14.65 8.46 -8.17
N PRO A 35 -15.14 9.37 -9.06
CA PRO A 35 -15.01 9.21 -10.51
C PRO A 35 -13.57 9.26 -11.04
N ASP A 36 -12.62 9.57 -10.18
CA ASP A 36 -11.19 9.59 -10.52
C ASP A 36 -10.56 8.19 -10.55
N TYR A 37 -11.30 7.16 -10.17
CA TYR A 37 -10.83 5.78 -10.11
C TYR A 37 -11.76 4.85 -10.88
N ASP A 38 -11.18 3.81 -11.47
CA ASP A 38 -11.93 2.78 -12.18
C ASP A 38 -12.75 1.93 -11.19
N ASP A 39 -13.93 1.47 -11.61
CA ASP A 39 -14.80 0.61 -10.79
C ASP A 39 -14.12 -0.71 -10.37
N ASP A 40 -13.14 -1.17 -11.15
CA ASP A 40 -12.35 -2.38 -10.89
C ASP A 40 -11.01 -2.11 -10.19
N LEU A 41 -10.84 -0.93 -9.57
CA LEU A 41 -9.64 -0.65 -8.78
C LEU A 41 -9.49 -1.64 -7.62
N ILE A 42 -10.59 -1.95 -6.93
CA ILE A 42 -10.60 -2.88 -5.79
C ILE A 42 -11.27 -4.18 -6.24
N ILE A 43 -10.53 -5.27 -6.17
CA ILE A 43 -10.96 -6.60 -6.62
C ILE A 43 -10.69 -7.66 -5.55
N ASN A 44 -11.40 -8.78 -5.63
CA ASN A 44 -11.13 -9.92 -4.76
C ASN A 44 -10.01 -10.83 -5.32
N GLY A 45 -9.54 -11.78 -4.51
CA GLY A 45 -8.46 -12.68 -4.88
C GLY A 45 -8.76 -13.53 -6.11
N GLN A 46 -10.01 -13.99 -6.30
CA GLN A 46 -10.40 -14.79 -7.47
C GLN A 46 -10.30 -13.96 -8.76
N GLN A 47 -10.82 -12.74 -8.74
CA GLN A 47 -10.70 -11.82 -9.87
C GLN A 47 -9.23 -11.51 -10.19
N ALA A 48 -8.41 -11.30 -9.15
CA ALA A 48 -6.99 -11.05 -9.34
C ALA A 48 -6.26 -12.24 -9.99
N ILE A 49 -6.57 -13.47 -9.60
CA ILE A 49 -6.00 -14.69 -10.21
C ILE A 49 -6.39 -14.78 -11.71
N GLU A 50 -7.63 -14.47 -12.04
CA GLU A 50 -8.12 -14.53 -13.44
C GLU A 50 -7.51 -13.42 -14.31
N MET A 51 -7.21 -12.26 -13.73
CA MET A 51 -6.73 -11.08 -14.45
C MET A 51 -5.20 -10.99 -14.53
N VAL A 52 -4.47 -11.68 -13.64
CA VAL A 52 -3.01 -11.55 -13.53
C VAL A 52 -2.31 -11.96 -14.82
N GLY A 53 -1.57 -11.01 -15.41
CA GLY A 53 -0.80 -11.23 -16.63
C GLY A 53 0.67 -11.57 -16.37
N ASN A 54 1.35 -12.09 -17.40
CA ASN A 54 2.77 -12.51 -17.29
C ASN A 54 3.75 -11.39 -16.90
N ASN A 55 3.37 -10.12 -17.10
CA ASN A 55 4.17 -8.93 -16.80
C ASN A 55 3.64 -8.16 -15.59
N ALA A 56 2.75 -8.75 -14.80
CA ALA A 56 2.25 -8.14 -13.59
C ALA A 56 3.36 -8.00 -12.54
N VAL A 57 3.34 -6.88 -11.85
CA VAL A 57 4.14 -6.65 -10.64
C VAL A 57 3.22 -6.75 -9.45
N LEU A 58 3.48 -7.69 -8.56
CA LEU A 58 2.78 -7.83 -7.30
C LEU A 58 3.49 -6.97 -6.25
N VAL A 59 2.77 -6.02 -5.67
CA VAL A 59 3.27 -5.22 -4.54
C VAL A 59 2.54 -5.66 -3.29
N VAL A 60 3.27 -6.28 -2.38
CA VAL A 60 2.78 -6.71 -1.07
C VAL A 60 3.13 -5.63 -0.06
N VAL A 61 2.14 -5.15 0.66
CA VAL A 61 2.31 -4.07 1.64
C VAL A 61 1.80 -4.50 3.01
N ASP A 62 2.51 -4.09 4.05
CA ASP A 62 2.15 -4.28 5.46
C ASP A 62 2.13 -5.74 5.94
N VAL A 63 2.62 -6.65 5.12
CA VAL A 63 2.86 -8.05 5.48
C VAL A 63 4.14 -8.57 4.81
N ASN A 64 4.87 -9.48 5.49
CA ASN A 64 6.04 -10.14 4.94
C ASN A 64 5.94 -11.68 4.98
N LYS A 65 4.79 -12.23 5.39
CA LYS A 65 4.55 -13.67 5.50
C LYS A 65 3.53 -14.12 4.46
N PRO A 66 3.83 -15.16 3.67
CA PRO A 66 2.90 -15.71 2.68
C PRO A 66 1.53 -16.08 3.25
N SER A 67 1.51 -16.70 4.45
CA SER A 67 0.29 -17.24 5.05
C SER A 67 -0.77 -16.21 5.45
N ILE A 68 -0.38 -14.94 5.59
CA ILE A 68 -1.30 -13.85 5.98
C ILE A 68 -1.55 -12.84 4.88
N THR A 69 -1.08 -13.09 3.65
CA THR A 69 -1.44 -12.26 2.49
C THR A 69 -2.89 -12.55 2.06
N ASP A 70 -3.56 -11.52 1.55
CA ASP A 70 -4.96 -11.64 1.11
C ASP A 70 -5.19 -12.66 -0.02
N CYS A 71 -4.18 -12.89 -0.86
CA CYS A 71 -4.23 -13.87 -1.94
C CYS A 71 -2.84 -14.52 -2.11
N PRO A 72 -2.50 -15.57 -1.35
CA PRO A 72 -1.19 -16.22 -1.42
C PRO A 72 -0.87 -16.84 -2.79
N GLU A 73 -1.89 -17.17 -3.57
CA GLU A 73 -1.76 -17.72 -4.92
C GLU A 73 -1.01 -16.76 -5.85
N LEU A 74 -1.19 -15.46 -5.71
CA LEU A 74 -0.51 -14.45 -6.52
C LEU A 74 1.01 -14.47 -6.32
N LEU A 75 1.50 -14.88 -5.16
CA LEU A 75 2.94 -15.05 -4.91
C LEU A 75 3.59 -16.12 -5.81
N ARG A 76 2.79 -17.05 -6.33
CA ARG A 76 3.26 -18.11 -7.24
C ARG A 76 3.06 -17.73 -8.70
N LEU A 77 2.05 -16.89 -8.99
CA LEU A 77 1.69 -16.49 -10.35
C LEU A 77 2.54 -15.32 -10.85
N CYS A 78 2.93 -14.41 -9.96
CA CYS A 78 3.72 -13.23 -10.31
C CYS A 78 5.22 -13.53 -10.29
N LYS A 79 5.92 -13.10 -11.36
CA LYS A 79 7.38 -13.22 -11.45
C LYS A 79 8.13 -12.08 -10.77
N SER A 80 7.49 -10.91 -10.69
CA SER A 80 8.05 -9.72 -10.06
C SER A 80 7.26 -9.40 -8.82
N ILE A 81 7.87 -9.56 -7.66
CA ILE A 81 7.25 -9.34 -6.36
C ILE A 81 8.06 -8.31 -5.61
N VAL A 82 7.37 -7.31 -5.08
CA VAL A 82 7.94 -6.25 -4.25
C VAL A 82 7.24 -6.29 -2.90
N VAL A 83 8.00 -6.30 -1.82
CA VAL A 83 7.47 -6.34 -0.44
C VAL A 83 7.89 -5.08 0.31
N PHE A 84 6.91 -4.39 0.91
CA PHE A 84 7.12 -3.29 1.84
C PHE A 84 6.42 -3.60 3.15
N ASP A 85 7.18 -3.67 4.24
CA ASP A 85 6.61 -3.99 5.54
C ASP A 85 7.43 -3.39 6.68
N HIS A 86 6.76 -3.03 7.78
CA HIS A 86 7.40 -2.53 8.99
C HIS A 86 7.37 -3.54 10.15
N HIS A 87 6.79 -4.70 9.93
CA HIS A 87 6.77 -5.76 10.94
C HIS A 87 8.11 -6.50 11.02
N ARG A 88 8.43 -7.03 12.19
CA ARG A 88 9.61 -7.88 12.35
C ARG A 88 9.47 -9.15 11.53
N GLN A 89 10.52 -9.49 10.80
CA GLN A 89 10.58 -10.76 10.08
C GLN A 89 10.64 -11.93 11.07
N GLY A 90 9.85 -12.97 10.80
CA GLY A 90 9.89 -14.24 11.48
C GLY A 90 10.64 -15.29 10.69
N THR A 91 10.32 -16.56 10.93
CA THR A 91 10.86 -17.71 10.20
C THR A 91 10.18 -17.90 8.84
N GLU A 92 8.96 -17.44 8.69
CA GLU A 92 8.20 -17.45 7.44
C GLU A 92 8.37 -16.10 6.75
N VAL A 93 8.89 -16.12 5.50
CA VAL A 93 9.11 -14.91 4.68
C VAL A 93 8.73 -15.18 3.23
N ILE A 94 8.47 -14.13 2.47
CA ILE A 94 8.26 -14.20 1.03
C ILE A 94 9.66 -14.31 0.36
N GLU A 95 10.10 -15.54 0.08
CA GLU A 95 11.47 -15.82 -0.37
C GLU A 95 11.75 -15.38 -1.81
N ASN A 96 10.72 -15.36 -2.68
CA ASN A 96 10.86 -15.05 -4.10
C ASN A 96 10.66 -13.57 -4.44
N ALA A 97 10.72 -12.67 -3.46
CA ALA A 97 10.62 -11.25 -3.70
C ALA A 97 11.79 -10.73 -4.51
N THR A 98 11.49 -10.02 -5.61
CA THR A 98 12.47 -9.29 -6.42
C THR A 98 13.09 -8.14 -5.63
N LEU A 99 12.29 -7.48 -4.81
CA LEU A 99 12.69 -6.47 -3.85
C LEU A 99 11.93 -6.71 -2.54
N SER A 100 12.66 -6.76 -1.44
CA SER A 100 12.07 -6.80 -0.09
C SER A 100 12.65 -5.67 0.74
N TYR A 101 11.79 -4.71 1.11
CA TYR A 101 12.14 -3.61 1.99
C TYR A 101 11.33 -3.72 3.28
N VAL A 102 11.95 -4.32 4.29
CA VAL A 102 11.34 -4.53 5.61
C VAL A 102 12.13 -3.74 6.66
N GLU A 103 11.46 -2.79 7.30
CA GLU A 103 12.07 -1.82 8.21
C GLU A 103 11.32 -1.78 9.54
N ALA A 104 11.73 -2.62 10.49
CA ALA A 104 11.05 -2.78 11.78
C ALA A 104 11.11 -1.53 12.70
N TYR A 105 11.89 -0.52 12.34
CA TYR A 105 11.97 0.75 13.08
C TYR A 105 11.07 1.83 12.50
N ALA A 106 10.51 1.64 11.30
CA ALA A 106 9.48 2.52 10.78
C ALA A 106 8.21 2.42 11.63
N SER A 107 7.50 3.53 11.78
CA SER A 107 6.26 3.55 12.56
C SER A 107 5.13 2.79 11.87
N SER A 108 5.13 2.80 10.54
CA SER A 108 4.13 2.17 9.69
C SER A 108 4.66 1.95 8.27
N THR A 109 4.05 1.05 7.53
CA THR A 109 4.32 0.91 6.09
C THR A 109 3.92 2.19 5.33
N CYS A 110 2.90 2.93 5.79
CA CYS A 110 2.52 4.21 5.22
C CYS A 110 3.61 5.30 5.37
N GLU A 111 4.35 5.32 6.48
CA GLU A 111 5.54 6.16 6.64
C GLU A 111 6.57 5.84 5.56
N MET A 112 6.94 4.56 5.42
CA MET A 112 7.93 4.11 4.43
C MET A 112 7.52 4.47 3.00
N VAL A 113 6.25 4.26 2.64
CA VAL A 113 5.69 4.61 1.33
C VAL A 113 5.74 6.12 1.10
N SER A 114 5.39 6.93 2.10
CA SER A 114 5.41 8.39 2.01
C SER A 114 6.83 8.92 1.80
N GLU A 115 7.83 8.32 2.45
CA GLU A 115 9.24 8.65 2.22
C GLU A 115 9.65 8.33 0.78
N MET A 116 9.33 7.12 0.30
CA MET A 116 9.70 6.68 -1.05
C MET A 116 9.10 7.56 -2.14
N LEU A 117 7.84 7.99 -1.98
CA LEU A 117 7.17 8.85 -2.95
C LEU A 117 7.91 10.17 -3.18
N GLN A 118 8.67 10.66 -2.21
CA GLN A 118 9.47 11.88 -2.35
C GLN A 118 10.70 11.70 -3.25
N TYR A 119 11.13 10.45 -3.51
CA TYR A 119 12.33 10.13 -4.28
C TYR A 119 12.07 9.47 -5.65
N ILE A 120 10.86 8.96 -5.89
CA ILE A 120 10.55 8.21 -7.13
C ILE A 120 10.43 9.14 -8.34
N GLY A 121 10.11 10.42 -8.16
CA GLY A 121 10.10 11.40 -9.25
C GLY A 121 9.30 12.66 -8.94
N GLU A 122 9.68 13.75 -9.57
CA GLU A 122 9.06 15.07 -9.39
C GLU A 122 7.61 15.16 -9.93
N ASN A 123 7.18 14.18 -10.73
CA ASN A 123 5.88 14.18 -11.40
C ASN A 123 4.82 13.31 -10.76
N ILE A 124 5.12 12.64 -9.64
CA ILE A 124 4.14 11.82 -8.95
C ILE A 124 3.14 12.73 -8.23
N LYS A 125 1.88 12.63 -8.64
CA LYS A 125 0.78 13.33 -7.98
C LYS A 125 0.05 12.37 -7.04
N ILE A 126 -0.10 12.80 -5.81
CA ILE A 126 -0.89 12.10 -4.79
C ILE A 126 -2.24 12.81 -4.74
N LYS A 127 -3.33 12.08 -4.88
CA LYS A 127 -4.68 12.63 -4.71
C LYS A 127 -5.02 12.74 -3.22
N ASN A 128 -5.92 13.67 -2.87
CA ASN A 128 -6.28 13.90 -1.47
C ASN A 128 -6.71 12.62 -0.75
N ILE A 129 -7.58 11.81 -1.37
CA ILE A 129 -8.04 10.53 -0.81
C ILE A 129 -6.88 9.55 -0.54
N GLU A 130 -5.87 9.51 -1.40
CA GLU A 130 -4.68 8.67 -1.21
C GLU A 130 -3.83 9.18 -0.05
N ALA A 131 -3.70 10.51 0.06
CA ALA A 131 -3.00 11.15 1.17
C ALA A 131 -3.74 10.91 2.49
N ASP A 132 -5.06 11.01 2.51
CA ASP A 132 -5.91 10.72 3.68
C ASP A 132 -5.75 9.28 4.16
N CYS A 133 -5.80 8.32 3.23
CA CYS A 133 -5.64 6.90 3.56
C CYS A 133 -4.25 6.62 4.15
N MET A 134 -3.17 7.16 3.56
CA MET A 134 -1.82 6.97 4.08
C MET A 134 -1.63 7.64 5.44
N TYR A 135 -2.18 8.84 5.62
CA TYR A 135 -2.12 9.54 6.90
C TYR A 135 -2.88 8.77 7.99
N SER A 136 -4.06 8.26 7.66
CA SER A 136 -4.86 7.42 8.56
C SER A 136 -4.12 6.14 8.96
N GLY A 137 -3.39 5.51 8.04
CA GLY A 137 -2.53 4.36 8.34
C GLY A 137 -1.43 4.70 9.36
N ILE A 138 -0.75 5.83 9.19
CA ILE A 138 0.22 6.31 10.20
C ILE A 138 -0.45 6.52 11.55
N MET A 139 -1.62 7.15 11.59
CA MET A 139 -2.35 7.39 12.84
C MET A 139 -2.73 6.10 13.56
N ILE A 140 -3.18 5.08 12.82
CA ILE A 140 -3.57 3.79 13.39
C ILE A 140 -2.37 3.10 14.03
N ASP A 141 -1.26 2.96 13.31
CA ASP A 141 -0.07 2.25 13.78
C ASP A 141 0.64 2.95 14.93
N THR A 142 0.51 4.27 15.00
CA THR A 142 1.13 5.10 16.04
C THR A 142 0.19 5.45 17.19
N ASN A 143 -1.03 4.92 17.19
CA ASN A 143 -2.06 5.33 18.15
C ASN A 143 -2.19 6.85 18.24
N ASN A 144 -2.50 7.50 17.10
CA ASN A 144 -2.57 8.95 16.97
C ASN A 144 -1.28 9.68 17.40
N PHE A 145 -0.14 9.21 16.93
CA PHE A 145 1.19 9.73 17.24
C PHE A 145 1.61 9.62 18.70
N MET A 146 0.95 8.77 19.48
CA MET A 146 1.26 8.56 20.90
C MET A 146 2.37 7.52 21.11
N THR A 147 2.57 6.61 20.16
CA THR A 147 3.53 5.51 20.26
C THR A 147 4.29 5.29 18.96
N LYS A 148 5.50 4.72 19.04
CA LYS A 148 6.34 4.36 17.88
C LYS A 148 6.65 5.52 16.92
N THR A 149 6.53 6.77 17.36
CA THR A 149 6.79 7.95 16.52
C THR A 149 8.24 8.39 16.61
N GLY A 150 8.78 8.79 15.46
CA GLY A 150 10.08 9.41 15.33
C GLY A 150 10.02 10.64 14.43
N VAL A 151 11.17 11.25 14.14
CA VAL A 151 11.26 12.38 13.21
C VAL A 151 10.69 12.02 11.85
N ARG A 152 11.04 10.83 11.32
CA ARG A 152 10.54 10.31 10.04
C ARG A 152 9.01 10.27 9.99
N THR A 153 8.36 9.85 11.07
CA THR A 153 6.90 9.79 11.17
C THR A 153 6.25 11.16 10.98
N PHE A 154 6.80 12.19 11.64
CA PHE A 154 6.29 13.55 11.52
C PHE A 154 6.63 14.17 10.16
N GLU A 155 7.77 13.85 9.57
CA GLU A 155 8.12 14.27 8.20
C GLU A 155 7.18 13.65 7.16
N ALA A 156 6.88 12.35 7.27
CA ALA A 156 5.90 11.67 6.43
C ALA A 156 4.50 12.27 6.59
N ALA A 157 4.05 12.51 7.81
CA ALA A 157 2.77 13.16 8.10
C ALA A 157 2.71 14.59 7.50
N ALA A 158 3.77 15.37 7.64
CA ALA A 158 3.86 16.71 7.06
C ALA A 158 3.88 16.68 5.52
N PHE A 159 4.54 15.68 4.94
CA PHE A 159 4.51 15.44 3.49
C PHE A 159 3.09 15.16 2.99
N LEU A 160 2.38 14.24 3.65
CA LEU A 160 1.00 13.89 3.29
C LEU A 160 0.06 15.08 3.47
N ARG A 161 0.23 15.86 4.54
CA ARG A 161 -0.55 17.08 4.75
C ARG A 161 -0.35 18.12 3.65
N ARG A 162 0.89 18.31 3.18
CA ARG A 162 1.19 19.19 2.02
C ARG A 162 0.58 18.67 0.72
N ASN A 163 0.36 17.36 0.60
CA ASN A 163 -0.28 16.72 -0.55
C ASN A 163 -1.79 16.54 -0.41
N GLY A 164 -2.42 17.22 0.55
CA GLY A 164 -3.86 17.36 0.63
C GLY A 164 -4.55 16.45 1.63
N ALA A 165 -3.82 15.74 2.49
CA ALA A 165 -4.46 15.01 3.58
C ALA A 165 -5.26 15.98 4.47
N ASP A 166 -6.53 15.68 4.69
CA ASP A 166 -7.44 16.46 5.53
C ASP A 166 -7.68 15.72 6.86
N VAL A 167 -7.12 16.29 7.96
CA VAL A 167 -7.04 15.64 9.27
C VAL A 167 -7.54 16.59 10.35
#